data_f1c8b4602e9c375034daa01ff016d5f7
#
_entry.id   f1c8b4602e9c375034daa01ff016d5f7
#
_cell.length_a   1.000
_cell.length_b   1.000
_cell.length_c   1.000
_cell.angle_alpha   90.00
_cell.angle_beta   90.00
_cell.angle_gamma   90.00
#
_symmetry.space_group_name_H-M   'P 1'
#
loop_
_entity.id
_entity.type
_entity.pdbx_description
1 polymer ?
#
loop_
_entity_poly.entity_id
_entity_poly.type
_entity_poly.pdbx_seq_one_letter_code
_entity_poly.pdbx_strand_id
1 'polypeptide(L)'
;SSPTVLTWYLPSPTKQITINLTGNAELSAVSLDGHYGVNVDNIPIRGSSGTFFSQIDGNSISLTAKTLNVRLVMLEFGGNMMPSITQNNIQNYMDILARQINYFHKICPQAKVILIGPADMSTKIRGSLQTYPLLPTLVDEMKNTALASGAGFWDMYEVMGGENSMIQWVKNNPALPAPDYIHFTPRGADRIAEMFYESLNNYYEYYK
;
A
#
# COMPACT_ATOMS: atom_id res chain seq x y z
N SER A 1 22.06 -0.62 19.00
CA SER A 1 22.95 -1.36 18.11
C SER A 1 22.35 -1.38 16.71
N SER A 2 23.18 -1.21 15.68
CA SER A 2 22.71 -1.34 14.31
C SER A 2 22.31 -2.80 14.04
N PRO A 3 21.24 -3.06 13.26
CA PRO A 3 20.88 -4.42 12.88
C PRO A 3 22.03 -5.08 12.07
N THR A 4 22.23 -6.38 12.28
CA THR A 4 23.17 -7.18 11.49
C THR A 4 22.37 -8.03 10.51
N VAL A 5 22.80 -8.04 9.25
CA VAL A 5 22.19 -8.88 8.20
C VAL A 5 23.03 -10.12 8.01
N LEU A 6 22.40 -11.30 8.04
CA LEU A 6 22.99 -12.57 7.69
C LEU A 6 22.31 -13.10 6.43
N THR A 7 23.11 -13.44 5.42
CA THR A 7 22.58 -13.95 4.14
C THR A 7 23.14 -15.35 3.87
N TRP A 8 22.28 -16.27 3.51
CA TRP A 8 22.62 -17.62 3.09
C TRP A 8 22.12 -17.86 1.67
N TYR A 9 22.95 -18.43 0.84
CA TYR A 9 22.58 -18.85 -0.50
C TYR A 9 22.35 -20.36 -0.50
N LEU A 10 21.17 -20.77 -0.90
CA LEU A 10 20.82 -22.18 -0.99
C LEU A 10 21.20 -22.70 -2.38
N PRO A 11 21.76 -23.93 -2.48
CA PRO A 11 22.22 -24.50 -3.74
C PRO A 11 21.07 -24.86 -4.69
N SER A 12 19.85 -25.00 -4.16
CA SER A 12 18.66 -25.32 -4.93
C SER A 12 17.40 -24.78 -4.21
N PRO A 13 16.29 -24.57 -4.95
CA PRO A 13 15.01 -24.24 -4.35
C PRO A 13 14.59 -25.29 -3.31
N THR A 14 14.14 -24.83 -2.16
CA THR A 14 13.68 -25.70 -1.07
C THR A 14 12.29 -25.27 -0.61
N LYS A 15 11.50 -26.25 -0.14
CA LYS A 15 10.15 -26.00 0.41
C LYS A 15 10.18 -25.75 1.92
N GLN A 16 11.27 -26.08 2.58
CA GLN A 16 11.37 -25.98 4.02
C GLN A 16 12.78 -25.59 4.43
N ILE A 17 12.87 -24.65 5.34
CA ILE A 17 14.11 -24.17 5.98
C ILE A 17 13.90 -24.25 7.48
N THR A 18 14.91 -24.71 8.21
CA THR A 18 14.95 -24.66 9.66
C THR A 18 16.08 -23.74 10.10
N ILE A 19 15.76 -22.72 10.87
CA ILE A 19 16.72 -21.77 11.42
C ILE A 19 16.83 -22.05 12.93
N ASN A 20 18.03 -22.45 13.39
CA ASN A 20 18.29 -22.64 14.80
C ASN A 20 19.04 -21.42 15.34
N LEU A 21 18.47 -20.78 16.35
CA LEU A 21 19.05 -19.63 17.02
C LEU A 21 19.56 -20.07 18.40
N THR A 22 20.81 -19.73 18.72
CA THR A 22 21.42 -20.04 20.03
C THR A 22 21.98 -18.75 20.63
N GLY A 23 21.71 -18.52 21.92
CA GLY A 23 22.12 -17.31 22.64
C GLY A 23 21.03 -16.24 22.73
N ASN A 24 21.41 -15.04 23.14
CA ASN A 24 20.49 -13.90 23.24
C ASN A 24 20.58 -13.07 21.95
N ALA A 25 19.53 -13.11 21.15
CA ALA A 25 19.43 -12.34 19.93
C ALA A 25 18.00 -11.80 19.76
N GLU A 26 17.88 -10.61 19.20
CA GLU A 26 16.63 -10.05 18.72
C GLU A 26 16.56 -10.28 17.20
N LEU A 27 15.55 -11.03 16.76
CA LEU A 27 15.31 -11.29 15.36
C LEU A 27 14.23 -10.33 14.85
N SER A 28 14.61 -9.39 13.99
CA SER A 28 13.67 -8.38 13.47
C SER A 28 12.90 -8.88 12.24
N ALA A 29 13.54 -9.66 11.38
CA ALA A 29 12.90 -10.18 10.16
C ALA A 29 13.63 -11.42 9.61
N VAL A 30 12.90 -12.21 8.83
CA VAL A 30 13.44 -13.27 7.96
C VAL A 30 12.83 -13.05 6.58
N SER A 31 13.69 -13.00 5.54
CA SER A 31 13.26 -12.97 4.14
C SER A 31 13.69 -14.24 3.42
N LEU A 32 12.83 -14.75 2.54
CA LEU A 32 13.09 -15.95 1.74
C LEU A 32 12.83 -15.58 0.26
N ASP A 33 13.88 -15.19 -0.42
CA ASP A 33 13.78 -14.63 -1.77
C ASP A 33 14.32 -15.60 -2.83
N GLY A 34 13.72 -15.57 -4.02
CA GLY A 34 14.25 -16.25 -5.19
C GLY A 34 15.44 -15.49 -5.79
N HIS A 35 16.31 -16.21 -6.51
CA HIS A 35 17.43 -15.58 -7.23
C HIS A 35 16.98 -14.71 -8.41
N TYR A 36 15.80 -14.94 -8.95
CA TYR A 36 15.25 -14.30 -10.14
C TYR A 36 13.81 -13.90 -9.93
N GLY A 37 13.38 -12.88 -10.65
CA GLY A 37 12.00 -12.38 -10.61
C GLY A 37 11.85 -11.14 -9.75
N VAL A 38 10.62 -10.86 -9.35
CA VAL A 38 10.24 -9.75 -8.48
C VAL A 38 9.65 -10.33 -7.20
N ASN A 39 10.19 -9.91 -6.07
CA ASN A 39 9.61 -10.23 -4.76
C ASN A 39 8.73 -9.05 -4.33
N VAL A 40 7.59 -9.36 -3.73
CA VAL A 40 6.66 -8.38 -3.18
C VAL A 40 6.47 -8.70 -1.71
N ASP A 41 6.94 -7.79 -0.85
CA ASP A 41 6.78 -7.90 0.60
C ASP A 41 5.55 -7.10 1.03
N ASN A 42 4.62 -7.73 1.72
CA ASN A 42 3.46 -7.08 2.30
C ASN A 42 3.72 -6.81 3.79
N ILE A 43 3.69 -5.55 4.18
CA ILE A 43 3.87 -5.10 5.57
C ILE A 43 2.53 -4.52 6.07
N PRO A 44 1.56 -5.38 6.41
CA PRO A 44 0.23 -4.93 6.78
C PRO A 44 0.22 -4.34 8.19
N ILE A 45 -0.29 -3.12 8.32
CA ILE A 45 -0.51 -2.48 9.62
C ILE A 45 -2.00 -2.19 9.75
N ARG A 46 -2.69 -3.08 10.44
CA ARG A 46 -4.14 -3.03 10.57
C ARG A 46 -4.61 -1.73 11.20
N GLY A 47 -5.60 -1.07 10.59
CA GLY A 47 -6.19 0.18 11.06
C GLY A 47 -5.30 1.41 10.87
N SER A 48 -4.15 1.28 10.21
CA SER A 48 -3.23 2.39 9.97
C SER A 48 -3.80 3.38 8.93
N SER A 49 -3.54 4.66 9.19
CA SER A 49 -3.80 5.74 8.24
C SER A 49 -2.53 6.21 7.52
N GLY A 50 -1.41 5.50 7.66
CA GLY A 50 -0.15 5.82 7.00
C GLY A 50 0.60 7.04 7.57
N THR A 51 0.39 7.37 8.84
CA THR A 51 0.84 8.65 9.40
C THR A 51 2.09 8.57 10.29
N PHE A 52 2.75 7.42 10.37
CA PHE A 52 3.76 7.16 11.43
C PHE A 52 5.15 6.78 10.91
N PHE A 53 5.35 6.49 9.62
CA PHE A 53 6.64 5.99 9.12
C PHE A 53 7.81 6.92 9.42
N SER A 54 7.59 8.24 9.36
CA SER A 54 8.62 9.22 9.68
C SER A 54 9.04 9.23 11.17
N GLN A 55 8.38 8.43 12.02
CA GLN A 55 8.73 8.24 13.43
C GLN A 55 9.54 6.94 13.67
N ILE A 56 9.65 6.08 12.64
CA ILE A 56 10.43 4.84 12.70
C ILE A 56 11.91 5.17 12.43
N ASP A 57 12.82 4.37 13.01
CA ASP A 57 14.25 4.52 12.74
C ASP A 57 14.58 4.31 11.26
N GLY A 58 14.96 5.39 10.60
CA GLY A 58 15.27 5.40 9.17
C GLY A 58 16.50 4.56 8.81
N ASN A 59 17.43 4.34 9.73
CA ASN A 59 18.60 3.51 9.46
C ASN A 59 18.20 2.05 9.28
N SER A 60 17.31 1.55 10.12
CA SER A 60 16.79 0.18 10.02
C SER A 60 16.02 -0.04 8.72
N ILE A 61 15.12 0.89 8.35
CA ILE A 61 14.38 0.81 7.09
C ILE A 61 15.34 0.90 5.90
N SER A 62 16.28 1.85 5.91
CA SER A 62 17.28 2.02 4.84
C SER A 62 18.14 0.80 4.65
N LEU A 63 18.62 0.17 5.75
CA LEU A 63 19.39 -1.05 5.70
C LEU A 63 18.59 -2.20 5.09
N THR A 64 17.36 -2.41 5.55
CA THR A 64 16.46 -3.43 5.01
C THR A 64 16.20 -3.21 3.52
N ALA A 65 15.85 -1.98 3.13
CA ALA A 65 15.57 -1.64 1.74
C ALA A 65 16.79 -1.84 0.81
N LYS A 66 18.00 -1.56 1.29
CA LYS A 66 19.23 -1.84 0.55
C LYS A 66 19.51 -3.33 0.45
N THR A 67 19.36 -4.07 1.54
CA THR A 67 19.61 -5.52 1.60
C THR A 67 18.67 -6.28 0.67
N LEU A 68 17.39 -5.94 0.66
CA LEU A 68 16.36 -6.55 -0.18
C LEU A 68 16.29 -5.92 -1.58
N ASN A 69 17.19 -4.99 -1.91
CA ASN A 69 17.21 -4.30 -3.20
C ASN A 69 15.84 -3.68 -3.56
N VAL A 70 15.17 -3.06 -2.61
CA VAL A 70 13.85 -2.46 -2.81
C VAL A 70 13.92 -1.39 -3.88
N ARG A 71 13.08 -1.48 -4.91
CA ARG A 71 13.00 -0.55 -6.05
C ARG A 71 11.67 0.20 -6.11
N LEU A 72 10.66 -0.32 -5.44
CA LEU A 72 9.35 0.29 -5.38
C LEU A 72 8.80 0.20 -3.96
N VAL A 73 8.31 1.30 -3.45
CA VAL A 73 7.54 1.40 -2.21
C VAL A 73 6.10 1.75 -2.57
N MET A 74 5.17 0.90 -2.20
CA MET A 74 3.74 1.12 -2.41
C MET A 74 3.09 1.47 -1.07
N LEU A 75 2.45 2.63 -1.01
CA LEU A 75 1.77 3.15 0.17
C LEU A 75 0.26 3.14 -0.10
N GLU A 76 -0.46 2.18 0.48
CA GLU A 76 -1.91 2.06 0.32
C GLU A 76 -2.62 2.59 1.58
N PHE A 77 -3.24 3.75 1.46
CA PHE A 77 -3.88 4.43 2.59
C PHE A 77 -5.13 5.20 2.14
N GLY A 78 -5.78 5.89 3.09
CA GLY A 78 -6.97 6.71 2.87
C GLY A 78 -8.25 6.07 3.40
N GLY A 79 -8.47 4.77 3.17
CA GLY A 79 -9.69 4.08 3.58
C GLY A 79 -9.96 4.19 5.08
N ASN A 80 -8.97 3.89 5.92
CA ASN A 80 -9.13 4.00 7.38
C ASN A 80 -9.31 5.44 7.89
N MET A 81 -8.88 6.42 7.10
CA MET A 81 -9.05 7.82 7.45
C MET A 81 -10.41 8.37 7.02
N MET A 82 -11.01 7.81 5.96
CA MET A 82 -12.23 8.32 5.33
C MET A 82 -13.38 8.61 6.31
N PRO A 83 -13.72 7.73 7.28
CA PRO A 83 -14.82 8.00 8.20
C PRO A 83 -14.63 9.24 9.09
N SER A 84 -13.40 9.70 9.28
CA SER A 84 -13.03 10.87 10.10
C SER A 84 -12.64 12.09 9.27
N ILE A 85 -12.62 11.99 7.95
CA ILE A 85 -12.29 13.11 7.06
C ILE A 85 -13.42 14.15 7.06
N THR A 86 -13.01 15.39 7.16
CA THR A 86 -13.84 16.58 7.06
C THR A 86 -13.13 17.61 6.18
N GLN A 87 -13.85 18.60 5.69
CA GLN A 87 -13.23 19.70 4.95
C GLN A 87 -12.16 20.45 5.75
N ASN A 88 -12.28 20.45 7.08
CA ASN A 88 -11.35 21.17 7.96
C ASN A 88 -10.04 20.40 8.25
N ASN A 89 -10.03 19.07 8.10
CA ASN A 89 -8.87 18.25 8.45
C ASN A 89 -8.19 17.55 7.27
N ILE A 90 -8.79 17.57 6.09
CA ILE A 90 -8.25 16.90 4.90
C ILE A 90 -6.85 17.42 4.55
N GLN A 91 -6.63 18.75 4.57
CA GLN A 91 -5.32 19.33 4.29
C GLN A 91 -4.25 18.89 5.29
N ASN A 92 -4.58 18.83 6.57
CA ASN A 92 -3.63 18.32 7.58
C ASN A 92 -3.25 16.85 7.31
N TYR A 93 -4.20 16.03 6.85
CA TYR A 93 -3.90 14.66 6.45
C TYR A 93 -2.99 14.60 5.21
N MET A 94 -3.22 15.47 4.21
CA MET A 94 -2.34 15.58 3.04
C MET A 94 -0.92 15.97 3.43
N ASP A 95 -0.75 16.95 4.33
CA ASP A 95 0.56 17.37 4.83
C ASP A 95 1.30 16.21 5.54
N ILE A 96 0.55 15.36 6.25
CA ILE A 96 1.12 14.17 6.88
C ILE A 96 1.56 13.17 5.81
N LEU A 97 0.73 12.86 4.81
CA LEU A 97 1.08 11.94 3.72
C LEU A 97 2.30 12.43 2.92
N ALA A 98 2.36 13.73 2.59
CA ALA A 98 3.52 14.33 1.94
C ALA A 98 4.80 14.09 2.75
N ARG A 99 4.75 14.25 4.08
CA ARG A 99 5.90 13.95 4.95
C ARG A 99 6.32 12.48 4.90
N GLN A 100 5.37 11.55 4.82
CA GLN A 100 5.70 10.13 4.70
C GLN A 100 6.35 9.81 3.35
N ILE A 101 5.82 10.34 2.25
CA ILE A 101 6.41 10.18 0.90
C ILE A 101 7.84 10.72 0.88
N ASN A 102 8.04 11.95 1.34
CA ASN A 102 9.35 12.60 1.41
C ASN A 102 10.33 11.82 2.32
N TYR A 103 9.82 11.23 3.40
CA TYR A 103 10.62 10.37 4.27
C TYR A 103 11.15 9.16 3.51
N PHE A 104 10.31 8.43 2.75
CA PHE A 104 10.76 7.30 1.94
C PHE A 104 11.74 7.72 0.84
N HIS A 105 11.52 8.82 0.16
CA HIS A 105 12.50 9.36 -0.80
C HIS A 105 13.87 9.60 -0.17
N LYS A 106 13.90 10.09 1.07
CA LYS A 106 15.14 10.34 1.80
C LYS A 106 15.86 9.06 2.23
N ILE A 107 15.13 8.09 2.80
CA ILE A 107 15.75 6.89 3.40
C ILE A 107 15.93 5.74 2.42
N CYS A 108 15.20 5.73 1.31
CA CYS A 108 15.24 4.72 0.24
C CYS A 108 15.44 5.40 -1.14
N PRO A 109 16.52 6.15 -1.37
CA PRO A 109 16.69 6.97 -2.59
C PRO A 109 16.77 6.12 -3.86
N GLN A 110 17.03 4.82 -3.77
CA GLN A 110 17.05 3.87 -4.88
C GLN A 110 15.65 3.40 -5.30
N ALA A 111 14.63 3.63 -4.46
CA ALA A 111 13.26 3.20 -4.71
C ALA A 111 12.39 4.35 -5.19
N LYS A 112 11.44 4.04 -6.06
CA LYS A 112 10.33 4.94 -6.39
C LYS A 112 9.20 4.72 -5.41
N VAL A 113 8.35 5.72 -5.24
CA VAL A 113 7.19 5.67 -4.36
C VAL A 113 5.92 5.79 -5.19
N ILE A 114 4.93 4.94 -4.92
CA ILE A 114 3.57 5.06 -5.45
C ILE A 114 2.62 5.14 -4.25
N LEU A 115 1.77 6.15 -4.22
CA LEU A 115 0.63 6.20 -3.32
C LEU A 115 -0.57 5.56 -4.01
N ILE A 116 -1.19 4.59 -3.35
CA ILE A 116 -2.41 3.93 -3.80
C ILE A 116 -3.56 4.55 -3.02
N GLY A 117 -4.49 5.18 -3.75
CA GLY A 117 -5.69 5.78 -3.17
C GLY A 117 -6.68 4.74 -2.66
N PRO A 118 -7.64 5.12 -1.81
CA PRO A 118 -8.65 4.21 -1.29
C PRO A 118 -9.58 3.70 -2.39
N ALA A 119 -10.16 2.53 -2.16
CA ALA A 119 -11.29 2.02 -2.91
C ALA A 119 -12.52 2.92 -2.76
N ASP A 120 -13.53 2.78 -3.63
CA ASP A 120 -14.86 3.26 -3.28
C ASP A 120 -15.33 2.59 -1.98
N MET A 121 -15.97 3.35 -1.15
CA MET A 121 -16.52 2.92 0.14
C MET A 121 -17.89 3.52 0.32
N SER A 122 -18.84 2.74 0.82
CA SER A 122 -20.22 3.22 0.98
C SER A 122 -20.61 3.37 2.45
N THR A 123 -21.44 4.37 2.68
CA THR A 123 -22.07 4.62 3.98
C THR A 123 -23.57 4.87 3.81
N LYS A 124 -24.32 4.77 4.90
CA LYS A 124 -25.76 5.08 4.89
C LYS A 124 -26.00 6.57 5.14
N ILE A 125 -26.60 7.24 4.17
CA ILE A 125 -27.03 8.64 4.29
C ILE A 125 -28.53 8.68 4.05
N ARG A 126 -29.29 9.17 5.03
CA ARG A 126 -30.76 9.22 5.00
C ARG A 126 -31.42 7.89 4.61
N GLY A 127 -30.82 6.77 5.09
CA GLY A 127 -31.34 5.42 4.85
C GLY A 127 -30.88 4.75 3.56
N SER A 128 -30.21 5.46 2.64
CA SER A 128 -29.69 4.91 1.39
C SER A 128 -28.18 4.74 1.44
N LEU A 129 -27.67 3.64 0.89
CA LEU A 129 -26.24 3.41 0.69
C LEU A 129 -25.75 4.30 -0.46
N GLN A 130 -24.64 4.98 -0.26
CA GLN A 130 -23.95 5.78 -1.26
C GLN A 130 -22.48 5.93 -0.88
N THR A 131 -21.62 6.28 -1.82
CA THR A 131 -20.24 6.64 -1.60
C THR A 131 -20.11 7.67 -0.48
N TYR A 132 -19.08 7.56 0.37
CA TYR A 132 -18.77 8.62 1.35
C TYR A 132 -18.64 9.98 0.64
N PRO A 133 -19.35 11.03 1.08
CA PRO A 133 -19.44 12.30 0.34
C PRO A 133 -18.09 12.98 0.06
N LEU A 134 -17.11 12.83 0.95
CA LEU A 134 -15.78 13.42 0.78
C LEU A 134 -14.76 12.45 0.16
N LEU A 135 -15.17 11.24 -0.22
CA LEU A 135 -14.22 10.28 -0.79
C LEU A 135 -13.65 10.75 -2.14
N PRO A 136 -14.42 11.27 -3.10
CA PRO A 136 -13.86 11.82 -4.32
C PRO A 136 -12.87 12.94 -4.06
N THR A 137 -13.21 13.86 -3.15
CA THR A 137 -12.31 14.95 -2.74
C THR A 137 -11.03 14.43 -2.10
N LEU A 138 -11.14 13.43 -1.22
CA LEU A 138 -9.97 12.80 -0.60
C LEU A 138 -9.05 12.19 -1.64
N VAL A 139 -9.59 11.47 -2.62
CA VAL A 139 -8.82 10.83 -3.70
C VAL A 139 -8.09 11.89 -4.54
N ASP A 140 -8.76 12.96 -4.94
CA ASP A 140 -8.17 14.06 -5.71
C ASP A 140 -7.03 14.75 -4.94
N GLU A 141 -7.23 15.03 -3.65
CA GLU A 141 -6.21 15.66 -2.80
C GLU A 141 -5.02 14.71 -2.56
N MET A 142 -5.26 13.41 -2.39
CA MET A 142 -4.19 12.40 -2.29
C MET A 142 -3.38 12.32 -3.59
N LYS A 143 -4.03 12.36 -4.75
CA LYS A 143 -3.37 12.38 -6.07
C LYS A 143 -2.49 13.60 -6.23
N ASN A 144 -3.04 14.79 -5.96
CA ASN A 144 -2.30 16.05 -6.04
C ASN A 144 -1.08 16.03 -5.11
N THR A 145 -1.27 15.54 -3.87
CA THR A 145 -0.20 15.43 -2.87
C THR A 145 0.89 14.47 -3.30
N ALA A 146 0.54 13.29 -3.83
CA ALA A 146 1.50 12.32 -4.31
C ALA A 146 2.37 12.91 -5.44
N LEU A 147 1.73 13.47 -6.46
CA LEU A 147 2.42 14.06 -7.61
C LEU A 147 3.30 15.25 -7.20
N ALA A 148 2.80 16.15 -6.36
CA ALA A 148 3.58 17.28 -5.82
C ALA A 148 4.77 16.83 -4.97
N SER A 149 4.68 15.66 -4.34
CA SER A 149 5.76 15.05 -3.56
C SER A 149 6.71 14.16 -4.40
N GLY A 150 6.56 14.11 -5.72
CA GLY A 150 7.41 13.31 -6.62
C GLY A 150 7.12 11.80 -6.59
N ALA A 151 5.97 11.39 -6.07
CA ALA A 151 5.48 10.01 -6.10
C ALA A 151 4.51 9.79 -7.26
N GLY A 152 4.35 8.54 -7.70
CA GLY A 152 3.24 8.12 -8.53
C GLY A 152 1.94 8.03 -7.72
N PHE A 153 0.81 8.03 -8.42
CA PHE A 153 -0.49 7.77 -7.82
C PHE A 153 -1.24 6.71 -8.62
N TRP A 154 -1.81 5.71 -7.93
CA TRP A 154 -2.75 4.77 -8.53
C TRP A 154 -4.12 4.97 -7.93
N ASP A 155 -5.07 5.29 -8.79
CA ASP A 155 -6.42 5.68 -8.43
C ASP A 155 -7.32 4.45 -8.37
N MET A 156 -7.36 3.77 -7.20
CA MET A 156 -8.21 2.60 -7.02
C MET A 156 -9.69 2.94 -7.13
N TYR A 157 -10.10 4.12 -6.65
CA TYR A 157 -11.47 4.58 -6.74
C TYR A 157 -11.94 4.68 -8.19
N GLU A 158 -11.14 5.34 -9.05
CA GLU A 158 -11.45 5.49 -10.47
C GLU A 158 -11.46 4.15 -11.20
N VAL A 159 -10.45 3.30 -10.96
CA VAL A 159 -10.32 1.98 -11.59
C VAL A 159 -11.48 1.05 -11.23
N MET A 160 -12.09 1.19 -10.05
CA MET A 160 -13.30 0.47 -9.66
C MET A 160 -14.56 0.94 -10.38
N GLY A 161 -14.56 2.16 -10.95
CA GLY A 161 -15.68 2.79 -11.61
C GLY A 161 -16.22 4.02 -10.89
N GLY A 162 -15.49 4.56 -9.92
CA GLY A 162 -15.83 5.81 -9.24
C GLY A 162 -17.01 5.70 -8.29
N GLU A 163 -17.83 6.75 -8.26
CA GLU A 163 -18.96 6.90 -7.34
C GLU A 163 -19.95 5.75 -7.41
N ASN A 164 -20.31 5.17 -6.27
CA ASN A 164 -21.21 4.02 -6.10
C ASN A 164 -20.72 2.71 -6.75
N SER A 165 -19.45 2.62 -7.16
CA SER A 165 -18.89 1.39 -7.72
C SER A 165 -18.87 0.25 -6.70
N MET A 166 -18.60 0.52 -5.43
CA MET A 166 -18.65 -0.48 -4.37
C MET A 166 -20.01 -1.16 -4.28
N ILE A 167 -21.11 -0.41 -4.42
CA ILE A 167 -22.47 -0.95 -4.43
C ILE A 167 -22.70 -1.87 -5.63
N GLN A 168 -22.14 -1.53 -6.78
CA GLN A 168 -22.24 -2.37 -7.98
C GLN A 168 -21.41 -3.66 -7.82
N TRP A 169 -20.20 -3.54 -7.27
CA TRP A 169 -19.33 -4.68 -7.05
C TRP A 169 -19.90 -5.69 -6.05
N VAL A 170 -20.63 -5.22 -5.02
CA VAL A 170 -21.33 -6.14 -4.07
C VAL A 170 -22.46 -6.91 -4.76
N LYS A 171 -23.09 -6.34 -5.79
CA LYS A 171 -24.15 -7.02 -6.55
C LYS A 171 -23.63 -8.06 -7.54
N ASN A 172 -22.34 -8.10 -7.81
CA ASN A 172 -21.75 -9.12 -8.67
C ASN A 172 -21.95 -10.53 -8.09
N ASN A 173 -22.02 -11.51 -8.95
CA ASN A 173 -22.10 -12.90 -8.53
C ASN A 173 -20.93 -13.71 -9.12
N PRO A 174 -19.99 -14.14 -8.30
CA PRO A 174 -19.89 -13.90 -6.85
C PRO A 174 -19.46 -12.47 -6.52
N ALA A 175 -19.90 -11.98 -5.36
CA ALA A 175 -19.54 -10.63 -4.87
C ALA A 175 -18.02 -10.50 -4.67
N LEU A 176 -17.47 -9.36 -5.12
CA LEU A 176 -16.06 -9.04 -4.95
C LEU A 176 -15.77 -8.36 -3.60
N PRO A 177 -16.60 -7.40 -3.11
CA PRO A 177 -16.49 -6.87 -1.76
C PRO A 177 -17.25 -7.70 -0.72
N ALA A 178 -16.93 -7.45 0.54
CA ALA A 178 -17.69 -7.95 1.68
C ALA A 178 -19.04 -7.21 1.82
N PRO A 179 -20.01 -7.77 2.58
CA PRO A 179 -21.34 -7.16 2.76
C PRO A 179 -21.34 -5.83 3.53
N ASP A 180 -20.20 -5.42 4.06
CA ASP A 180 -20.05 -4.14 4.76
C ASP A 180 -19.86 -2.94 3.82
N TYR A 181 -19.70 -3.18 2.51
CA TYR A 181 -19.49 -2.17 1.48
C TYR A 181 -18.21 -1.34 1.67
N ILE A 182 -17.21 -1.92 2.32
CA ILE A 182 -15.91 -1.27 2.63
C ILE A 182 -14.75 -2.19 2.26
N HIS A 183 -14.79 -3.46 2.71
CA HIS A 183 -13.67 -4.39 2.56
C HIS A 183 -13.87 -5.33 1.37
N PHE A 184 -12.76 -5.78 0.81
CA PHE A 184 -12.78 -6.80 -0.24
C PHE A 184 -12.82 -8.22 0.33
N THR A 185 -13.48 -9.12 -0.39
CA THR A 185 -13.25 -10.56 -0.24
C THR A 185 -11.86 -10.91 -0.83
N PRO A 186 -11.29 -12.09 -0.54
CA PRO A 186 -10.05 -12.52 -1.21
C PRO A 186 -10.13 -12.38 -2.74
N ARG A 187 -11.25 -12.75 -3.34
CA ARG A 187 -11.48 -12.63 -4.79
C ARG A 187 -11.54 -11.17 -5.26
N GLY A 188 -12.09 -10.27 -4.44
CA GLY A 188 -12.08 -8.84 -4.73
C GLY A 188 -10.66 -8.27 -4.66
N ALA A 189 -9.88 -8.70 -3.68
CA ALA A 189 -8.48 -8.33 -3.57
C ALA A 189 -7.65 -8.83 -4.77
N ASP A 190 -7.87 -10.08 -5.21
CA ASP A 190 -7.24 -10.63 -6.43
C ASP A 190 -7.57 -9.75 -7.65
N ARG A 191 -8.84 -9.36 -7.81
CA ARG A 191 -9.25 -8.49 -8.93
C ARG A 191 -8.57 -7.13 -8.90
N ILE A 192 -8.48 -6.50 -7.73
CA ILE A 192 -7.76 -5.22 -7.58
C ILE A 192 -6.26 -5.40 -7.90
N ALA A 193 -5.66 -6.50 -7.44
CA ALA A 193 -4.26 -6.80 -7.74
C ALA A 193 -4.01 -7.00 -9.25
N GLU A 194 -4.90 -7.69 -9.95
CA GLU A 194 -4.87 -7.82 -11.42
C GLU A 194 -4.90 -6.45 -12.10
N MET A 195 -5.85 -5.58 -11.72
CA MET A 195 -6.01 -4.24 -12.32
C MET A 195 -4.78 -3.36 -12.05
N PHE A 196 -4.18 -3.47 -10.86
CA PHE A 196 -2.94 -2.77 -10.53
C PHE A 196 -1.77 -3.29 -11.37
N TYR A 197 -1.63 -4.61 -11.48
CA TYR A 197 -0.58 -5.24 -12.28
C TYR A 197 -0.70 -4.87 -13.77
N GLU A 198 -1.91 -4.89 -14.33
CA GLU A 198 -2.17 -4.45 -15.71
C GLU A 198 -1.77 -2.97 -15.90
N SER A 199 -2.08 -2.11 -14.93
CA SER A 199 -1.68 -0.70 -14.97
C SER A 199 -0.16 -0.55 -14.98
N LEU A 200 0.57 -1.26 -14.13
CA LEU A 200 2.04 -1.22 -14.08
C LEU A 200 2.64 -1.74 -15.39
N ASN A 201 2.14 -2.85 -15.93
CA ASN A 201 2.64 -3.41 -17.18
C ASN A 201 2.40 -2.47 -18.38
N ASN A 202 1.24 -1.84 -18.48
CA ASN A 202 0.95 -0.88 -19.54
C ASN A 202 1.94 0.29 -19.52
N TYR A 203 2.26 0.82 -18.32
CA TYR A 203 3.28 1.86 -18.18
C TYR A 203 4.68 1.33 -18.56
N TYR A 204 5.05 0.15 -18.08
CA TYR A 204 6.35 -0.45 -18.41
C TYR A 204 6.53 -0.63 -19.91
N GLU A 205 5.55 -1.19 -20.61
CA GLU A 205 5.63 -1.38 -22.07
C GLU A 205 5.61 -0.05 -22.85
N TYR A 206 4.93 0.98 -22.32
CA TYR A 206 4.92 2.30 -22.96
C TYR A 206 6.29 3.01 -22.88
N TYR A 207 7.06 2.79 -21.81
CA TYR A 207 8.36 3.46 -21.60
C TYR A 207 9.58 2.57 -21.90
N LYS A 208 9.39 1.35 -22.36
CA LYS A 208 10.45 0.42 -22.78
C LYS A 208 10.98 0.78 -24.16
#